data_6aa2b32a9f5ad916999f9ec095442568
#
_entry.id   6aa2b32a9f5ad916999f9ec095442568
#
_cell.length_a   1.000
_cell.length_b   1.000
_cell.length_c   1.000
_cell.angle_alpha   90.00
_cell.angle_beta   90.00
_cell.angle_gamma   90.00
#
_symmetry.space_group_name_H-M   'P 1'
#
loop_
_entity.id
_entity.type
_entity.pdbx_description
1 polymer ?
#
loop_
_entity_poly.entity_id
_entity_poly.type
_entity_poly.pdbx_seq_one_letter_code
_entity_poly.pdbx_strand_id
1 'polypeptide(L)'
;YKRQVYNLQGDTLRLGTTPGRYTLIDFWASWCGPCRASFPHLRKVYEANREKIEFISVSLDKNDSDWRKATDEEKLPWQQYCATPSFSRAIGKAYKITSIPTFLLIGPDGGIIFSGHDSNDLDAQLEKL
;
A
#
# COMPACT_ATOMS: atom_id res chain seq x y z
N TYR A 1 12.36 -9.40 10.17
CA TYR A 1 11.13 -8.83 9.60
C TYR A 1 10.98 -9.12 8.11
N LYS A 2 12.00 -8.95 7.34
CA LYS A 2 12.13 -9.29 5.92
C LYS A 2 10.90 -8.99 5.05
N ARG A 3 10.20 -7.90 5.36
CA ARG A 3 9.02 -7.44 4.60
C ARG A 3 7.90 -8.47 4.53
N GLN A 4 7.68 -9.21 5.61
CA GLN A 4 6.63 -10.22 5.64
C GLN A 4 5.25 -9.60 5.83
N VAL A 5 4.33 -10.01 4.97
CA VAL A 5 2.93 -9.64 5.04
C VAL A 5 2.09 -10.92 4.96
N TYR A 6 0.80 -10.80 5.29
CA TYR A 6 -0.12 -11.90 5.05
C TYR A 6 -1.36 -11.41 4.31
N ASN A 7 -1.98 -12.30 3.57
CA ASN A 7 -3.14 -11.97 2.75
C ASN A 7 -4.44 -12.35 3.48
N LEU A 8 -5.58 -12.12 2.82
CA LEU A 8 -6.89 -12.41 3.39
C LEU A 8 -7.13 -13.91 3.60
N GLN A 9 -6.40 -14.77 2.89
CA GLN A 9 -6.46 -16.21 3.05
C GLN A 9 -5.57 -16.71 4.19
N GLY A 10 -4.80 -15.82 4.81
CA GLY A 10 -3.91 -16.17 5.93
C GLY A 10 -2.52 -16.63 5.51
N ASP A 11 -2.20 -16.61 4.22
CA ASP A 11 -0.88 -17.01 3.74
C ASP A 11 0.13 -15.90 4.01
N THR A 12 1.28 -16.27 4.55
CA THR A 12 2.39 -15.34 4.78
C THR A 12 3.26 -15.26 3.54
N LEU A 13 3.53 -14.04 3.09
CA LEU A 13 4.28 -13.75 1.88
C LEU A 13 5.37 -12.73 2.18
N ARG A 14 6.36 -12.66 1.30
CA ARG A 14 7.30 -11.56 1.31
C ARG A 14 6.79 -10.48 0.36
N LEU A 15 6.68 -9.24 0.86
CA LEU A 15 6.28 -8.13 0.01
C LEU A 15 7.35 -7.87 -1.04
N GLY A 16 6.96 -7.87 -2.30
CA GLY A 16 7.87 -7.66 -3.42
C GLY A 16 7.19 -6.93 -4.56
N THR A 17 7.94 -6.72 -5.63
CA THR A 17 7.48 -6.04 -6.82
C THR A 17 7.55 -6.96 -8.03
N THR A 18 6.74 -6.67 -9.05
CA THR A 18 6.77 -7.40 -10.31
C THR A 18 7.78 -6.73 -11.23
N PRO A 19 8.84 -7.42 -11.66
CA PRO A 19 9.80 -6.83 -12.59
C PRO A 19 9.13 -6.34 -13.88
N GLY A 20 9.55 -5.17 -14.35
CA GLY A 20 9.02 -4.58 -15.57
C GLY A 20 7.73 -3.78 -15.40
N ARG A 21 7.17 -3.74 -14.19
CA ARG A 21 5.96 -2.96 -13.89
C ARG A 21 6.24 -1.95 -12.77
N TYR A 22 5.50 -0.85 -12.80
CA TYR A 22 5.46 0.05 -11.65
C TYR A 22 4.62 -0.60 -10.55
N THR A 23 4.95 -0.31 -9.29
CA THR A 23 4.19 -0.78 -8.13
C THR A 23 3.87 0.41 -7.23
N LEU A 24 2.59 0.56 -6.90
CA LEU A 24 2.16 1.53 -5.91
C LEU A 24 1.75 0.79 -4.65
N ILE A 25 2.39 1.12 -3.54
CA ILE A 25 2.04 0.57 -2.23
C ILE A 25 1.40 1.67 -1.39
N ASP A 26 0.20 1.39 -0.91
CA ASP A 26 -0.55 2.25 0.00
C ASP A 26 -0.45 1.67 1.41
N PHE A 27 0.28 2.34 2.29
CA PHE A 27 0.36 1.95 3.70
C PHE A 27 -0.74 2.66 4.48
N TRP A 28 -1.55 1.89 5.17
CA TRP A 28 -2.75 2.37 5.87
C TRP A 28 -3.03 1.58 7.13
N ALA A 29 -4.12 1.91 7.82
CA ALA A 29 -4.67 1.11 8.92
C ALA A 29 -6.17 1.37 9.02
N SER A 30 -6.91 0.43 9.59
CA SER A 30 -8.36 0.51 9.74
C SER A 30 -8.81 1.74 10.54
N TRP A 31 -8.00 2.15 11.49
CA TRP A 31 -8.29 3.30 12.38
C TRP A 31 -7.85 4.63 11.79
N CYS A 32 -7.23 4.63 10.64
CA CYS A 32 -6.69 5.84 10.02
C CYS A 32 -7.75 6.50 9.14
N GLY A 33 -8.39 7.55 9.65
CA GLY A 33 -9.41 8.31 8.91
C GLY A 33 -8.92 8.87 7.59
N PRO A 34 -7.80 9.60 7.55
CA PRO A 34 -7.25 10.14 6.29
C PRO A 34 -6.89 9.06 5.28
N CYS A 35 -6.42 7.89 5.74
CA CYS A 35 -6.13 6.76 4.85
C CYS A 35 -7.41 6.31 4.13
N ARG A 36 -8.46 6.08 4.91
CA ARG A 36 -9.74 5.63 4.35
C ARG A 36 -10.40 6.69 3.49
N ALA A 37 -10.24 7.97 3.85
CA ALA A 37 -10.77 9.09 3.07
C ALA A 37 -10.09 9.20 1.69
N SER A 38 -8.88 8.70 1.53
CA SER A 38 -8.18 8.73 0.24
C SER A 38 -8.63 7.64 -0.73
N PHE A 39 -9.32 6.60 -0.27
CA PHE A 39 -9.68 5.44 -1.10
C PHE A 39 -10.55 5.77 -2.30
N PRO A 40 -11.57 6.63 -2.21
CA PRO A 40 -12.35 6.98 -3.41
C PRO A 40 -11.49 7.55 -4.53
N HIS A 41 -10.52 8.39 -4.19
CA HIS A 41 -9.58 8.94 -5.16
C HIS A 41 -8.64 7.86 -5.71
N LEU A 42 -8.12 6.99 -4.84
CA LEU A 42 -7.24 5.90 -5.26
C LEU A 42 -7.94 4.93 -6.21
N ARG A 43 -9.24 4.71 -6.06
CA ARG A 43 -10.01 3.88 -6.99
C ARG A 43 -10.00 4.47 -8.40
N LYS A 44 -10.13 5.78 -8.51
CA LYS A 44 -10.06 6.47 -9.81
C LYS A 44 -8.67 6.35 -10.41
N VAL A 45 -7.65 6.53 -9.59
CA VAL A 45 -6.26 6.39 -10.02
C VAL A 45 -5.99 4.95 -10.49
N TYR A 46 -6.51 3.97 -9.77
CA TYR A 46 -6.38 2.56 -10.14
C TYR A 46 -7.01 2.27 -11.51
N GLU A 47 -8.25 2.71 -11.72
CA GLU A 47 -8.94 2.48 -12.99
C GLU A 47 -8.18 3.09 -14.17
N ALA A 48 -7.56 4.24 -13.97
CA ALA A 48 -6.81 4.93 -15.03
C ALA A 48 -5.43 4.30 -15.29
N ASN A 49 -4.86 3.55 -14.33
CA ASN A 49 -3.45 3.13 -14.40
C ASN A 49 -3.22 1.62 -14.20
N ARG A 50 -4.25 0.82 -14.01
CA ARG A 50 -4.10 -0.59 -13.60
C ARG A 50 -3.34 -1.46 -14.60
N GLU A 51 -3.30 -1.09 -15.85
CA GLU A 51 -2.55 -1.84 -16.86
C GLU A 51 -1.04 -1.61 -16.76
N LYS A 52 -0.65 -0.45 -16.26
CA LYS A 52 0.74 -0.01 -16.14
C LYS A 52 1.29 -0.17 -14.73
N ILE A 53 0.44 -0.01 -13.73
CA ILE A 53 0.82 0.02 -12.31
C ILE A 53 0.11 -1.07 -11.55
N GLU A 54 0.86 -1.86 -10.79
CA GLU A 54 0.31 -2.81 -9.83
C GLU A 54 0.02 -2.08 -8.52
N PHE A 55 -1.21 -2.20 -8.02
CA PHE A 55 -1.63 -1.57 -6.77
C PHE A 55 -1.65 -2.59 -5.65
N ILE A 56 -1.10 -2.20 -4.50
CA ILE A 56 -1.03 -3.02 -3.30
C ILE A 56 -1.33 -2.13 -2.11
N SER A 57 -2.21 -2.57 -1.22
CA SER A 57 -2.39 -1.93 0.09
C SER A 57 -1.80 -2.82 1.18
N VAL A 58 -1.03 -2.21 2.09
CA VAL A 58 -0.44 -2.90 3.24
C VAL A 58 -0.94 -2.22 4.50
N SER A 59 -1.74 -2.94 5.29
CA SER A 59 -2.23 -2.45 6.57
C SER A 59 -1.16 -2.61 7.65
N LEU A 60 -1.07 -1.62 8.51
CA LEU A 60 -0.22 -1.66 9.71
C LEU A 60 -1.04 -2.01 10.96
N ASP A 61 -2.26 -2.51 10.79
CA ASP A 61 -3.10 -2.91 11.90
C ASP A 61 -2.43 -3.98 12.75
N LYS A 62 -2.52 -3.83 14.07
CA LYS A 62 -2.06 -4.84 15.01
C LYS A 62 -3.12 -5.92 15.25
N ASN A 63 -4.38 -5.60 15.00
CA ASN A 63 -5.52 -6.49 15.22
C ASN A 63 -6.04 -6.99 13.88
N ASP A 64 -5.91 -8.30 13.66
CA ASP A 64 -6.31 -8.93 12.40
C ASP A 64 -7.80 -8.74 12.10
N SER A 65 -8.66 -8.84 13.11
CA SER A 65 -10.11 -8.70 12.88
C SER A 65 -10.49 -7.28 12.47
N ASP A 66 -9.81 -6.26 12.98
CA ASP A 66 -10.04 -4.88 12.56
C ASP A 66 -9.65 -4.66 11.10
N TRP A 67 -8.52 -5.23 10.69
CA TRP A 67 -8.08 -5.16 9.29
C TRP A 67 -9.07 -5.84 8.36
N ARG A 68 -9.51 -7.05 8.71
CA ARG A 68 -10.45 -7.81 7.89
C ARG A 68 -11.78 -7.11 7.75
N LYS A 69 -12.28 -6.53 8.84
CA LYS A 69 -13.54 -5.78 8.83
C LYS A 69 -13.44 -4.56 7.93
N ALA A 70 -12.38 -3.77 8.08
CA ALA A 70 -12.17 -2.58 7.25
C ALA A 70 -12.00 -2.93 5.78
N THR A 71 -11.25 -3.99 5.47
CA THR A 71 -11.06 -4.46 4.10
C THR A 71 -12.38 -4.87 3.47
N ASP A 72 -13.23 -5.55 4.23
CA ASP A 72 -14.56 -5.94 3.75
C ASP A 72 -15.45 -4.72 3.51
N GLU A 73 -15.35 -3.71 4.37
CA GLU A 73 -16.10 -2.46 4.22
C GLU A 73 -15.66 -1.66 2.99
N GLU A 74 -14.35 -1.56 2.76
CA GLU A 74 -13.81 -0.73 1.67
C GLU A 74 -13.89 -1.39 0.30
N LYS A 75 -13.79 -2.71 0.23
CA LYS A 75 -13.92 -3.49 -1.03
C LYS A 75 -13.05 -2.96 -2.15
N LEU A 76 -11.78 -2.70 -1.84
CA LEU A 76 -10.84 -2.22 -2.84
C LEU A 76 -10.51 -3.33 -3.85
N PRO A 77 -10.40 -3.01 -5.16
CA PRO A 77 -10.26 -4.03 -6.21
C PRO A 77 -8.83 -4.55 -6.39
N TRP A 78 -7.86 -4.12 -5.59
CA TRP A 78 -6.47 -4.57 -5.70
C TRP A 78 -6.06 -5.38 -4.48
N GLN A 79 -4.81 -5.89 -4.51
CA GLN A 79 -4.27 -6.77 -3.48
C GLN A 79 -4.23 -6.11 -2.11
N GLN A 80 -4.73 -6.84 -1.11
CA GLN A 80 -4.77 -6.38 0.27
C GLN A 80 -3.89 -7.28 1.13
N TYR A 81 -2.95 -6.67 1.83
CA TYR A 81 -2.06 -7.37 2.76
C TYR A 81 -2.04 -6.66 4.11
N CYS A 82 -1.67 -7.41 5.13
CA CYS A 82 -1.40 -6.85 6.46
C CYS A 82 0.05 -7.16 6.82
N ALA A 83 0.77 -6.17 7.33
CA ALA A 83 2.15 -6.37 7.78
C ALA A 83 2.16 -7.30 8.99
N THR A 84 3.10 -8.24 9.02
CA THR A 84 3.34 -9.02 10.24
C THR A 84 3.82 -8.09 11.35
N PRO A 85 3.66 -8.47 12.64
CA PRO A 85 4.13 -7.60 13.73
C PRO A 85 5.59 -7.20 13.60
N SER A 86 6.46 -8.12 13.18
CA SER A 86 7.88 -7.82 12.98
C SER A 86 8.10 -6.78 11.89
N PHE A 87 7.43 -6.93 10.76
CA PHE A 87 7.55 -5.98 9.65
C PHE A 87 6.95 -4.63 10.04
N SER A 88 5.79 -4.62 10.70
CA SER A 88 5.14 -3.39 11.13
C SER A 88 6.06 -2.57 12.05
N ARG A 89 6.78 -3.23 12.97
CA ARG A 89 7.74 -2.56 13.84
C ARG A 89 8.95 -2.02 13.09
N ALA A 90 9.33 -2.67 12.00
CA ALA A 90 10.51 -2.30 11.21
C ALA A 90 10.19 -1.36 10.06
N ILE A 91 8.92 -1.10 9.77
CA ILE A 91 8.48 -0.44 8.54
C ILE A 91 9.05 0.98 8.41
N GLY A 92 9.10 1.71 9.52
CA GLY A 92 9.64 3.06 9.52
C GLY A 92 11.09 3.11 9.10
N LYS A 93 11.87 2.11 9.51
CA LYS A 93 13.28 1.99 9.13
C LYS A 93 13.43 1.46 7.71
N ALA A 94 12.65 0.45 7.34
CA ALA A 94 12.76 -0.22 6.04
C ALA A 94 12.36 0.70 4.88
N TYR A 95 11.33 1.53 5.06
CA TYR A 95 10.79 2.41 4.03
C TYR A 95 10.76 3.87 4.45
N LYS A 96 11.33 4.21 5.60
CA LYS A 96 11.34 5.57 6.16
C LYS A 96 9.93 6.14 6.35
N ILE A 97 9.00 5.28 6.75
CA ILE A 97 7.60 5.66 6.96
C ILE A 97 7.47 6.23 8.37
N THR A 98 7.04 7.49 8.45
CA THR A 98 6.85 8.20 9.73
C THR A 98 5.39 8.40 10.09
N SER A 99 4.51 8.31 9.11
CA SER A 99 3.06 8.48 9.30
C SER A 99 2.30 7.81 8.19
N ILE A 100 0.99 7.61 8.37
CA ILE A 100 0.10 7.08 7.34
C ILE A 100 -1.04 8.06 7.09
N PRO A 101 -1.58 8.15 5.86
CA PRO A 101 -1.22 7.31 4.72
C PRO A 101 0.18 7.63 4.20
N THR A 102 0.84 6.61 3.68
CA THR A 102 2.06 6.78 2.89
C THR A 102 1.89 6.05 1.57
N PHE A 103 2.14 6.77 0.48
CA PHE A 103 2.09 6.21 -0.87
C PHE A 103 3.53 6.04 -1.36
N LEU A 104 3.89 4.82 -1.71
CA LEU A 104 5.22 4.48 -2.18
C LEU A 104 5.12 4.02 -3.63
N LEU A 105 5.77 4.73 -4.54
CA LEU A 105 5.80 4.36 -5.96
C LEU A 105 7.18 3.77 -6.29
N ILE A 106 7.16 2.55 -6.79
CA ILE A 106 8.37 1.78 -7.13
C ILE A 106 8.41 1.58 -8.63
N GLY A 107 9.57 1.84 -9.23
CA GLY A 107 9.77 1.70 -10.66
C GLY A 107 9.96 0.25 -11.10
N PRO A 108 9.98 0.02 -12.44
CA PRO A 108 10.13 -1.33 -13.00
C PRO A 108 11.44 -2.01 -12.62
N ASP A 109 12.45 -1.25 -12.24
CA ASP A 109 13.76 -1.76 -11.80
C ASP A 109 13.81 -2.05 -10.29
N GLY A 110 12.74 -1.78 -9.56
CA GLY A 110 12.66 -1.97 -8.12
C GLY A 110 13.07 -0.75 -7.31
N GLY A 111 13.49 0.34 -7.95
CA GLY A 111 13.90 1.57 -7.26
C GLY A 111 12.71 2.42 -6.85
N ILE A 112 12.81 3.08 -5.69
CA ILE A 112 11.76 3.98 -5.21
C ILE A 112 11.81 5.27 -6.02
N ILE A 113 10.68 5.62 -6.65
CA ILE A 113 10.52 6.86 -7.43
C ILE A 113 9.95 7.97 -6.57
N PHE A 114 9.02 7.63 -5.68
CA PHE A 114 8.29 8.62 -4.89
C PHE A 114 7.84 8.00 -3.57
N SER A 115 7.88 8.80 -2.52
CA SER A 115 7.30 8.47 -1.22
C SER A 115 6.67 9.74 -0.66
N GLY A 116 5.41 9.68 -0.29
CA GLY A 116 4.71 10.84 0.25
C GLY A 116 3.40 10.49 0.90
N HIS A 117 2.76 11.50 1.47
CA HIS A 117 1.54 11.33 2.27
C HIS A 117 0.30 11.95 1.63
N ASP A 118 0.46 12.68 0.54
CA ASP A 118 -0.62 13.44 -0.11
C ASP A 118 -0.93 12.83 -1.47
N SER A 119 -2.19 12.51 -1.72
CA SER A 119 -2.61 11.93 -2.99
C SER A 119 -2.44 12.89 -4.17
N ASN A 120 -2.46 14.21 -3.94
CA ASN A 120 -2.20 15.18 -4.99
C ASN A 120 -0.73 15.13 -5.45
N ASP A 121 0.20 14.95 -4.51
CA ASP A 121 1.61 14.78 -4.83
C ASP A 121 1.83 13.47 -5.60
N LEU A 122 1.12 12.42 -5.22
CA LEU A 122 1.13 11.15 -5.95
C LEU A 122 0.66 11.34 -7.39
N ASP A 123 -0.46 12.04 -7.60
CA ASP A 123 -0.99 12.30 -8.93
C ASP A 123 0.03 13.00 -9.81
N ALA A 124 0.73 14.01 -9.26
CA ALA A 124 1.77 14.73 -9.99
C ALA A 124 2.90 13.79 -10.46
N GLN A 125 3.26 12.80 -9.63
CA GLN A 125 4.27 11.82 -10.01
C GLN A 125 3.77 10.86 -11.08
N LEU A 126 2.52 10.43 -11.00
CA LEU A 126 1.93 9.50 -11.97
C LEU A 126 1.82 10.14 -13.36
N GLU A 127 1.58 11.44 -13.43
CA GLU A 127 1.54 12.16 -14.70
C GLU A 127 2.87 12.15 -15.45
N LYS A 128 3.97 11.91 -14.75
CA LYS A 128 5.32 11.88 -15.32
C LYS A 128 5.70 10.52 -15.90
N LEU A 129 4.88 9.50 -15.69
CA LEU A 129 5.21 8.14 -16.15
C LEU A 129 4.98 7.89 -17.65
#